data_226e0a63970b8efcf2f2fafbd4cb22e3
#
_entry.id   226e0a63970b8efcf2f2fafbd4cb22e3
#
_cell.length_a   1.000
_cell.length_b   1.000
_cell.length_c   1.000
_cell.angle_alpha   90.00
_cell.angle_beta   90.00
_cell.angle_gamma   90.00
#
_symmetry.space_group_name_H-M   'P 1'
#
loop_
_entity.id
_entity.type
_entity.pdbx_description
1 polymer ?
#
loop_
_entity_poly.entity_id
_entity_poly.type
_entity_poly.pdbx_seq_one_letter_code
_entity_poly.pdbx_strand_id
1 'polypeptide(L)'
;VIELEGVPELIDPVMVAAFEGWNDAGDAASTAVAHLDREWKGEVFAALDAEDYYDFQVNRPTVWLDGGVRKITWPTTRLSVVRIGGEKPRDLVLVRGIEPSMRWRSFCNELLGFAHELGVEMVVVLGALLGDTPHTRPVPVSGVTSDPDLARTMDLEETRYEGPTGIVGILQEACTHAGVPAVSLWAAVPHYVSQPPNPKATLALLNRLEDLLGLRIPLGELPEDARAWQVGVDQLAAEDSEVAEYVQTLEEARDTAELPEASGEAIAREFERYLRRRDPGPAQPPGGHATESGDASYLRDASSGRTRPPRPLRPETGQGRPGGAGPARPASDD
;
A
#
# COMPACT_ATOMS: atom_id res chain seq x y z
N VAL A 1 6.41 -17.36 -1.03
CA VAL A 1 5.02 -17.38 -0.52
C VAL A 1 4.95 -18.37 0.62
N ILE A 2 4.50 -17.94 1.78
CA ILE A 2 4.14 -18.83 2.89
C ILE A 2 2.62 -19.00 2.81
N GLU A 3 2.20 -20.08 2.14
CA GLU A 3 0.79 -20.45 2.11
C GLU A 3 0.42 -21.08 3.45
N LEU A 4 -0.61 -20.57 4.08
CA LEU A 4 -1.27 -21.23 5.22
C LEU A 4 -2.44 -22.04 4.65
N GLU A 5 -2.56 -23.32 5.07
CA GLU A 5 -3.49 -24.28 4.51
C GLU A 5 -4.95 -23.79 4.57
N GLY A 6 -5.63 -23.88 3.40
CA GLY A 6 -7.08 -23.99 3.30
C GLY A 6 -7.87 -22.70 3.54
N VAL A 7 -7.83 -21.74 2.59
CA VAL A 7 -8.86 -20.70 2.55
C VAL A 7 -10.15 -21.35 2.09
N PRO A 8 -11.22 -21.33 2.90
CA PRO A 8 -12.50 -21.84 2.47
C PRO A 8 -13.10 -20.95 1.38
N GLU A 9 -14.07 -21.49 0.65
CA GLU A 9 -14.85 -20.77 -0.36
C GLU A 9 -15.39 -19.45 0.19
N LEU A 10 -15.17 -18.35 -0.54
CA LEU A 10 -15.54 -17.00 -0.15
C LEU A 10 -16.82 -16.56 -0.88
N ILE A 11 -17.57 -15.64 -0.29
CA ILE A 11 -18.82 -15.11 -0.84
C ILE A 11 -18.55 -13.70 -1.40
N ASP A 12 -18.71 -13.52 -2.71
CA ASP A 12 -18.57 -12.25 -3.43
C ASP A 12 -17.34 -11.42 -2.94
N PRO A 13 -16.12 -12.02 -2.93
CA PRO A 13 -14.99 -11.44 -2.26
C PRO A 13 -14.49 -10.17 -2.94
N VAL A 14 -14.18 -9.16 -2.12
CA VAL A 14 -13.50 -7.94 -2.55
C VAL A 14 -12.14 -7.86 -1.85
N MET A 15 -11.09 -7.59 -2.60
CA MET A 15 -9.76 -7.36 -2.02
C MET A 15 -9.63 -5.87 -1.64
N VAL A 16 -9.23 -5.59 -0.40
CA VAL A 16 -8.94 -4.24 0.09
C VAL A 16 -7.47 -4.19 0.51
N ALA A 17 -6.68 -3.35 -0.16
CA ALA A 17 -5.24 -3.28 0.04
C ALA A 17 -4.79 -1.90 0.51
N ALA A 18 -3.81 -1.84 1.42
CA ALA A 18 -3.08 -0.63 1.77
C ALA A 18 -1.62 -0.94 2.10
N PHE A 19 -0.74 0.02 1.81
CA PHE A 19 0.70 -0.15 1.97
C PHE A 19 1.28 1.05 2.72
N GLU A 20 1.92 0.79 3.86
CA GLU A 20 2.67 1.78 4.62
C GLU A 20 3.79 2.39 3.77
N GLY A 21 4.02 3.68 3.90
CA GLY A 21 5.10 4.38 3.19
C GLY A 21 4.60 5.55 2.37
N TRP A 22 5.06 5.66 1.13
CA TRP A 22 4.89 6.85 0.30
C TRP A 22 3.43 7.21 -0.02
N ASN A 23 2.57 6.21 -0.16
CA ASN A 23 1.14 6.38 -0.45
C ASN A 23 0.26 6.36 0.81
N ASP A 24 0.82 6.56 2.01
CA ASP A 24 0.10 6.42 3.28
C ASP A 24 0.36 7.60 4.23
N ALA A 25 0.00 8.80 3.81
CA ALA A 25 0.14 9.99 4.63
C ALA A 25 -0.64 9.85 5.95
N GLY A 26 0.06 10.10 7.08
CA GLY A 26 -0.51 9.97 8.42
C GLY A 26 -0.92 8.54 8.79
N ASP A 27 -0.36 7.52 8.12
CA ASP A 27 -0.71 6.09 8.26
C ASP A 27 -2.22 5.82 8.10
N ALA A 28 -2.91 6.68 7.32
CA ALA A 28 -4.36 6.67 7.26
C ALA A 28 -4.92 5.44 6.54
N ALA A 29 -4.31 5.04 5.43
CA ALA A 29 -4.76 3.92 4.62
C ALA A 29 -4.43 2.57 5.27
N SER A 30 -3.20 2.38 5.74
CA SER A 30 -2.81 1.15 6.43
C SER A 30 -3.58 0.95 7.74
N THR A 31 -3.84 2.04 8.48
CA THR A 31 -4.68 2.01 9.68
C THR A 31 -6.13 1.65 9.35
N ALA A 32 -6.68 2.10 8.20
CA ALA A 32 -8.02 1.72 7.78
C ALA A 32 -8.12 0.20 7.55
N VAL A 33 -7.17 -0.42 6.83
CA VAL A 33 -7.15 -1.87 6.65
C VAL A 33 -6.94 -2.61 7.98
N ALA A 34 -6.05 -2.10 8.86
CA ALA A 34 -5.85 -2.66 10.18
C ALA A 34 -7.11 -2.60 11.06
N HIS A 35 -7.92 -1.54 10.90
CA HIS A 35 -9.20 -1.40 11.58
C HIS A 35 -10.19 -2.48 11.13
N LEU A 36 -10.34 -2.70 9.82
CA LEU A 36 -11.19 -3.76 9.26
C LEU A 36 -10.78 -5.14 9.78
N ASP A 37 -9.48 -5.43 9.76
CA ASP A 37 -8.90 -6.69 10.23
C ASP A 37 -9.21 -6.94 11.71
N ARG A 38 -9.10 -5.91 12.55
CA ARG A 38 -9.37 -5.98 13.98
C ARG A 38 -10.86 -6.14 14.31
N GLU A 39 -11.72 -5.31 13.69
CA GLU A 39 -13.16 -5.28 14.02
C GLU A 39 -13.86 -6.57 13.59
N TRP A 40 -13.46 -7.15 12.48
CA TRP A 40 -14.01 -8.40 11.98
C TRP A 40 -13.16 -9.64 12.28
N LYS A 41 -12.09 -9.47 13.08
CA LYS A 41 -11.19 -10.57 13.51
C LYS A 41 -10.66 -11.38 12.33
N GLY A 42 -9.99 -10.69 11.42
CA GLY A 42 -9.43 -11.29 10.23
C GLY A 42 -8.50 -12.47 10.52
N GLU A 43 -8.62 -13.49 9.70
CA GLU A 43 -7.79 -14.69 9.77
C GLU A 43 -6.68 -14.59 8.72
N VAL A 44 -5.42 -14.48 9.18
CA VAL A 44 -4.27 -14.44 8.27
C VAL A 44 -4.09 -15.81 7.63
N PHE A 45 -4.11 -15.87 6.29
CA PHE A 45 -3.95 -17.11 5.54
C PHE A 45 -2.69 -17.14 4.67
N ALA A 46 -2.11 -15.98 4.33
CA ALA A 46 -0.90 -15.90 3.53
C ALA A 46 -0.02 -14.71 3.93
N ALA A 47 1.26 -14.81 3.60
CA ALA A 47 2.21 -13.72 3.68
C ALA A 47 3.19 -13.82 2.51
N LEU A 48 3.57 -12.68 1.93
CA LEU A 48 4.61 -12.63 0.91
C LEU A 48 5.98 -12.79 1.55
N ASP A 49 6.92 -13.42 0.83
CA ASP A 49 8.27 -13.59 1.36
C ASP A 49 8.98 -12.23 1.45
N ALA A 50 9.42 -11.88 2.64
CA ALA A 50 10.07 -10.61 2.89
C ALA A 50 11.38 -10.45 2.08
N GLU A 51 12.14 -11.52 1.86
CA GLU A 51 13.42 -11.49 1.14
C GLU A 51 13.24 -11.17 -0.35
N ASP A 52 12.06 -11.43 -0.90
CA ASP A 52 11.77 -11.16 -2.30
C ASP A 52 11.50 -9.68 -2.59
N TYR A 53 11.01 -8.91 -1.60
CA TYR A 53 10.40 -7.60 -1.86
C TYR A 53 10.96 -6.45 -1.02
N TYR A 54 11.66 -6.71 0.09
CA TYR A 54 12.10 -5.67 1.01
C TYR A 54 13.60 -5.55 1.11
N ASP A 55 14.10 -4.31 1.06
CA ASP A 55 15.47 -3.99 1.45
C ASP A 55 15.52 -3.86 2.98
N PHE A 56 16.17 -4.80 3.64
CA PHE A 56 16.30 -4.80 5.10
C PHE A 56 17.25 -3.73 5.65
N GLN A 57 17.96 -3.00 4.81
CA GLN A 57 18.70 -1.81 5.24
C GLN A 57 17.77 -0.61 5.43
N VAL A 58 16.67 -0.57 4.67
CA VAL A 58 15.62 0.45 4.76
C VAL A 58 14.50 0.00 5.70
N ASN A 59 13.96 -1.19 5.47
CA ASN A 59 12.89 -1.79 6.24
C ASN A 59 13.45 -2.85 7.18
N ARG A 60 14.02 -2.42 8.32
CA ARG A 60 14.72 -3.32 9.23
C ARG A 60 13.79 -4.26 9.98
N PRO A 61 14.14 -5.57 10.07
CA PRO A 61 13.46 -6.47 10.99
C PRO A 61 13.58 -5.97 12.43
N THR A 62 12.53 -6.16 13.21
CA THR A 62 12.47 -5.75 14.62
C THR A 62 12.67 -6.94 15.55
N VAL A 63 13.56 -6.78 16.52
CA VAL A 63 13.80 -7.78 17.58
C VAL A 63 13.03 -7.38 18.83
N TRP A 64 12.35 -8.33 19.43
CA TRP A 64 11.61 -8.13 20.68
C TRP A 64 11.71 -9.38 21.59
N LEU A 65 11.31 -9.23 22.85
CA LEU A 65 11.34 -10.31 23.84
C LEU A 65 9.91 -10.75 24.16
N ASP A 66 9.67 -12.05 24.03
CA ASP A 66 8.43 -12.70 24.43
C ASP A 66 8.74 -13.75 25.49
N GLY A 67 8.33 -13.50 26.74
CA GLY A 67 8.65 -14.39 27.86
C GLY A 67 10.16 -14.65 28.06
N GLY A 68 11.02 -13.69 27.69
CA GLY A 68 12.48 -13.81 27.76
C GLY A 68 13.13 -14.46 26.53
N VAL A 69 12.35 -14.92 25.57
CA VAL A 69 12.84 -15.46 24.29
C VAL A 69 12.89 -14.34 23.23
N ARG A 70 14.04 -14.21 22.56
CA ARG A 70 14.17 -13.24 21.45
C ARG A 70 13.40 -13.74 20.23
N LYS A 71 12.53 -12.88 19.72
CA LYS A 71 11.80 -13.09 18.46
C LYS A 71 12.16 -12.00 17.47
N ILE A 72 12.03 -12.30 16.19
CA ILE A 72 12.25 -11.36 15.09
C ILE A 72 10.95 -11.24 14.30
N THR A 73 10.52 -10.00 14.10
CA THR A 73 9.44 -9.68 13.15
C THR A 73 10.05 -9.11 11.90
N TRP A 74 9.78 -9.74 10.77
CA TRP A 74 10.21 -9.31 9.47
C TRP A 74 9.18 -8.36 8.84
N PRO A 75 9.62 -7.34 8.10
CA PRO A 75 8.70 -6.57 7.26
C PRO A 75 8.08 -7.53 6.24
N THR A 76 6.77 -7.48 6.08
CA THR A 76 6.10 -8.36 5.10
C THR A 76 4.73 -7.81 4.75
N THR A 77 4.18 -8.26 3.62
CA THR A 77 2.78 -8.08 3.27
C THR A 77 2.00 -9.33 3.66
N ARG A 78 0.93 -9.13 4.44
CA ARG A 78 0.04 -10.20 4.91
C ARG A 78 -1.31 -10.09 4.26
N LEU A 79 -1.90 -11.26 4.01
CA LEU A 79 -3.26 -11.39 3.52
C LEU A 79 -4.11 -12.06 4.59
N SER A 80 -5.23 -11.43 4.92
CA SER A 80 -6.23 -11.98 5.84
C SER A 80 -7.61 -11.98 5.20
N VAL A 81 -8.47 -12.87 5.68
CA VAL A 81 -9.88 -12.94 5.27
C VAL A 81 -10.75 -12.51 6.41
N VAL A 82 -11.72 -11.64 6.14
CA VAL A 82 -12.80 -11.29 7.05
C VAL A 82 -14.14 -11.65 6.42
N ARG A 83 -15.05 -12.19 7.23
CA ARG A 83 -16.37 -12.65 6.81
C ARG A 83 -17.42 -11.72 7.32
N ILE A 84 -18.18 -11.13 6.40
CA ILE A 84 -19.22 -10.17 6.73
C ILE A 84 -20.58 -10.83 6.46
N GLY A 85 -21.24 -11.23 7.54
CA GLY A 85 -22.60 -11.75 7.48
C GLY A 85 -23.64 -10.65 7.27
N GLY A 86 -24.90 -11.04 7.20
CA GLY A 86 -26.05 -10.12 7.10
C GLY A 86 -26.98 -10.48 5.95
N GLU A 87 -27.82 -9.55 5.54
CA GLU A 87 -28.77 -9.77 4.42
C GLU A 87 -28.07 -9.92 3.07
N LYS A 88 -26.92 -9.29 2.92
CA LYS A 88 -26.03 -9.39 1.74
C LYS A 88 -24.64 -9.76 2.24
N PRO A 89 -24.37 -11.05 2.48
CA PRO A 89 -23.06 -11.47 2.96
C PRO A 89 -22.00 -11.17 1.89
N ARG A 90 -20.85 -10.73 2.33
CA ARG A 90 -19.68 -10.47 1.47
C ARG A 90 -18.41 -10.70 2.26
N ASP A 91 -17.42 -11.29 1.66
CA ASP A 91 -16.13 -11.49 2.29
C ASP A 91 -15.11 -10.47 1.79
N LEU A 92 -14.18 -10.06 2.66
CA LEU A 92 -13.07 -9.22 2.23
C LEU A 92 -11.76 -9.98 2.36
N VAL A 93 -10.91 -9.82 1.36
CA VAL A 93 -9.51 -10.20 1.40
C VAL A 93 -8.70 -8.95 1.71
N LEU A 94 -8.18 -8.85 2.91
CA LEU A 94 -7.41 -7.69 3.35
C LEU A 94 -5.94 -7.91 3.06
N VAL A 95 -5.31 -6.93 2.41
CA VAL A 95 -3.88 -6.93 2.11
C VAL A 95 -3.23 -5.75 2.82
N ARG A 96 -2.31 -6.02 3.73
CA ARG A 96 -1.59 -4.99 4.47
C ARG A 96 -0.11 -5.30 4.56
N GLY A 97 0.72 -4.33 4.25
CA GLY A 97 2.17 -4.41 4.36
C GLY A 97 2.83 -3.06 4.16
N ILE A 98 4.13 -3.08 3.99
CA ILE A 98 4.93 -1.92 3.63
C ILE A 98 5.02 -1.86 2.10
N GLU A 99 5.12 -0.68 1.51
CA GLU A 99 5.41 -0.55 0.08
C GLU A 99 6.69 -1.33 -0.27
N PRO A 100 6.64 -2.26 -1.26
CA PRO A 100 7.80 -3.08 -1.57
C PRO A 100 8.98 -2.24 -2.08
N SER A 101 10.19 -2.56 -1.65
CA SER A 101 11.39 -1.85 -2.08
C SER A 101 11.81 -2.23 -3.50
N MET A 102 11.40 -3.41 -3.98
CA MET A 102 11.85 -3.96 -5.26
C MET A 102 10.86 -4.98 -5.83
N ARG A 103 11.08 -5.39 -7.10
CA ARG A 103 10.32 -6.46 -7.78
C ARG A 103 8.80 -6.23 -7.83
N TRP A 104 8.39 -4.99 -8.01
CA TRP A 104 6.98 -4.57 -7.95
C TRP A 104 6.07 -5.36 -8.90
N ARG A 105 6.55 -5.71 -10.08
CA ARG A 105 5.78 -6.53 -11.04
C ARG A 105 5.50 -7.93 -10.49
N SER A 106 6.51 -8.57 -9.90
CA SER A 106 6.34 -9.88 -9.26
C SER A 106 5.41 -9.78 -8.05
N PHE A 107 5.54 -8.72 -7.26
CA PHE A 107 4.68 -8.42 -6.11
C PHE A 107 3.20 -8.31 -6.53
N CYS A 108 2.89 -7.51 -7.55
CA CYS A 108 1.52 -7.38 -8.06
C CYS A 108 1.02 -8.71 -8.65
N ASN A 109 1.88 -9.46 -9.37
CA ASN A 109 1.49 -10.75 -9.93
C ASN A 109 1.14 -11.78 -8.84
N GLU A 110 1.84 -11.79 -7.70
CA GLU A 110 1.48 -12.66 -6.57
C GLU A 110 0.14 -12.25 -5.97
N LEU A 111 -0.11 -10.94 -5.76
CA LEU A 111 -1.39 -10.46 -5.26
C LEU A 111 -2.54 -10.79 -6.23
N LEU A 112 -2.33 -10.62 -7.53
CA LEU A 112 -3.30 -11.00 -8.56
C LEU A 112 -3.52 -12.52 -8.62
N GLY A 113 -2.49 -13.32 -8.35
CA GLY A 113 -2.61 -14.77 -8.18
C GLY A 113 -3.58 -15.13 -7.07
N PHE A 114 -3.42 -14.54 -5.88
CA PHE A 114 -4.39 -14.70 -4.78
C PHE A 114 -5.78 -14.20 -5.15
N ALA A 115 -5.88 -13.04 -5.79
CA ALA A 115 -7.18 -12.49 -6.21
C ALA A 115 -7.91 -13.47 -7.15
N HIS A 116 -7.19 -14.09 -8.09
CA HIS A 116 -7.75 -15.06 -9.01
C HIS A 116 -8.15 -16.38 -8.31
N GLU A 117 -7.28 -16.93 -7.46
CA GLU A 117 -7.54 -18.19 -6.74
C GLU A 117 -8.72 -18.06 -5.77
N LEU A 118 -8.91 -16.87 -5.17
CA LEU A 118 -9.99 -16.58 -4.24
C LEU A 118 -11.28 -16.09 -4.92
N GLY A 119 -11.28 -15.94 -6.24
CA GLY A 119 -12.44 -15.44 -6.99
C GLY A 119 -12.78 -13.98 -6.70
N VAL A 120 -11.78 -13.14 -6.39
CA VAL A 120 -11.97 -11.71 -6.09
C VAL A 120 -12.62 -11.00 -7.27
N GLU A 121 -13.76 -10.33 -7.02
CA GLU A 121 -14.53 -9.63 -8.03
C GLU A 121 -14.02 -8.21 -8.31
N MET A 122 -13.43 -7.57 -7.30
CA MET A 122 -12.92 -6.21 -7.39
C MET A 122 -11.76 -6.00 -6.41
N VAL A 123 -10.82 -5.17 -6.78
CA VAL A 123 -9.72 -4.73 -5.90
C VAL A 123 -9.90 -3.25 -5.57
N VAL A 124 -9.93 -2.92 -4.28
CA VAL A 124 -9.94 -1.55 -3.77
C VAL A 124 -8.60 -1.27 -3.11
N VAL A 125 -7.84 -0.30 -3.62
CA VAL A 125 -6.57 0.07 -3.04
C VAL A 125 -6.72 1.41 -2.31
N LEU A 126 -6.40 1.42 -1.03
CA LEU A 126 -6.48 2.64 -0.21
C LEU A 126 -5.14 3.37 -0.24
N GLY A 127 -5.20 4.68 -0.36
CA GLY A 127 -4.05 5.57 -0.28
C GLY A 127 -4.38 6.85 0.49
N ALA A 128 -3.34 7.52 0.95
CA ALA A 128 -3.45 8.85 1.54
C ALA A 128 -2.26 9.69 1.08
N LEU A 129 -2.52 10.96 0.79
CA LEU A 129 -1.51 11.90 0.32
C LEU A 129 -1.62 13.23 1.07
N LEU A 130 -0.50 13.94 1.13
CA LEU A 130 -0.47 15.27 1.72
C LEU A 130 -1.09 16.28 0.75
N GLY A 131 -2.04 17.08 1.24
CA GLY A 131 -2.75 18.07 0.44
C GLY A 131 -2.97 19.39 1.15
N ASP A 132 -3.32 20.40 0.35
CA ASP A 132 -3.72 21.73 0.83
C ASP A 132 -5.18 21.68 1.27
N THR A 133 -5.43 21.03 2.40
CA THR A 133 -6.78 20.89 2.99
C THR A 133 -6.73 21.30 4.47
N PRO A 134 -7.74 22.02 4.97
CA PRO A 134 -7.77 22.39 6.38
C PRO A 134 -8.24 21.20 7.23
N HIS A 135 -7.62 21.01 8.40
CA HIS A 135 -8.02 19.97 9.34
C HIS A 135 -9.41 20.22 9.96
N THR A 136 -9.91 21.43 9.89
CA THR A 136 -11.22 21.85 10.42
C THR A 136 -12.41 21.46 9.54
N ARG A 137 -12.17 21.07 8.29
CA ARG A 137 -13.20 20.60 7.35
C ARG A 137 -13.19 19.08 7.19
N PRO A 138 -14.23 18.47 6.63
CA PRO A 138 -14.21 17.04 6.29
C PRO A 138 -13.03 16.71 5.38
N VAL A 139 -12.39 15.57 5.63
CA VAL A 139 -11.28 15.08 4.80
C VAL A 139 -11.82 14.69 3.43
N PRO A 140 -11.30 15.27 2.32
CA PRO A 140 -11.68 14.83 0.99
C PRO A 140 -11.17 13.41 0.73
N VAL A 141 -12.05 12.58 0.15
CA VAL A 141 -11.68 11.26 -0.35
C VAL A 141 -12.14 11.14 -1.78
N SER A 142 -11.20 11.08 -2.72
CA SER A 142 -11.48 10.78 -4.12
C SER A 142 -11.41 9.30 -4.41
N GLY A 143 -12.28 8.83 -5.28
CA GLY A 143 -12.25 7.49 -5.84
C GLY A 143 -11.84 7.55 -7.30
N VAL A 144 -10.83 6.79 -7.70
CA VAL A 144 -10.24 6.83 -9.04
C VAL A 144 -10.17 5.43 -9.64
N THR A 145 -10.48 5.31 -10.92
CA THR A 145 -10.35 4.07 -11.67
C THR A 145 -9.83 4.34 -13.09
N SER A 146 -9.21 3.34 -13.69
CA SER A 146 -8.81 3.37 -15.11
C SER A 146 -9.90 2.83 -16.04
N ASP A 147 -10.99 2.29 -15.48
CA ASP A 147 -12.11 1.73 -16.23
C ASP A 147 -13.24 2.77 -16.37
N PRO A 148 -13.55 3.27 -17.59
CA PRO A 148 -14.59 4.28 -17.81
C PRO A 148 -16.00 3.79 -17.47
N ASP A 149 -16.27 2.50 -17.57
CA ASP A 149 -17.58 1.94 -17.25
C ASP A 149 -17.75 1.86 -15.71
N LEU A 150 -16.71 1.45 -15.01
CA LEU A 150 -16.67 1.46 -13.56
C LEU A 150 -16.75 2.89 -13.00
N ALA A 151 -16.05 3.84 -13.61
CA ALA A 151 -16.11 5.25 -13.25
C ALA A 151 -17.55 5.78 -13.27
N ARG A 152 -18.29 5.52 -14.36
CA ARG A 152 -19.68 5.97 -14.50
C ARG A 152 -20.65 5.25 -13.57
N THR A 153 -20.43 3.94 -13.31
CA THR A 153 -21.36 3.13 -12.50
C THR A 153 -21.23 3.43 -11.01
N MET A 154 -20.03 3.72 -10.54
CA MET A 154 -19.70 3.91 -9.12
C MET A 154 -19.44 5.36 -8.74
N ASP A 155 -19.70 6.31 -9.62
CA ASP A 155 -19.43 7.75 -9.44
C ASP A 155 -17.99 8.01 -8.99
N LEU A 156 -17.06 7.57 -9.85
CA LEU A 156 -15.62 7.69 -9.65
C LEU A 156 -15.01 8.55 -10.75
N GLU A 157 -13.83 9.09 -10.47
CA GLU A 157 -13.04 9.79 -11.47
C GLU A 157 -12.24 8.82 -12.36
N GLU A 158 -12.13 9.14 -13.64
CA GLU A 158 -11.16 8.49 -14.51
C GLU A 158 -9.76 9.04 -14.21
N THR A 159 -8.79 8.15 -14.00
CA THR A 159 -7.40 8.61 -13.84
C THR A 159 -6.85 9.17 -15.14
N ARG A 160 -6.25 10.36 -15.05
CA ARG A 160 -5.51 11.02 -16.15
C ARG A 160 -4.10 11.38 -15.71
N TYR A 161 -3.68 10.80 -14.57
CA TYR A 161 -2.40 11.13 -14.00
C TYR A 161 -1.26 10.56 -14.83
N GLU A 162 -0.28 11.42 -15.14
CA GLU A 162 0.99 11.08 -15.77
C GLU A 162 2.13 11.55 -14.87
N GLY A 163 3.00 10.63 -14.44
CA GLY A 163 4.14 10.98 -13.59
C GLY A 163 4.64 9.80 -12.73
N PRO A 164 5.55 10.06 -11.79
CA PRO A 164 6.01 9.06 -10.84
C PRO A 164 4.86 8.52 -10.00
N THR A 165 4.79 7.21 -9.85
CA THR A 165 3.70 6.55 -9.10
C THR A 165 4.25 5.56 -8.08
N GLY A 166 3.47 5.27 -7.04
CA GLY A 166 3.74 4.28 -6.03
C GLY A 166 3.04 2.94 -6.30
N ILE A 167 3.16 2.03 -5.34
CA ILE A 167 2.59 0.68 -5.46
C ILE A 167 1.06 0.68 -5.64
N VAL A 168 0.35 1.68 -5.09
CA VAL A 168 -1.10 1.84 -5.24
C VAL A 168 -1.48 1.96 -6.72
N GLY A 169 -0.83 2.88 -7.45
CA GLY A 169 -1.07 3.08 -8.88
C GLY A 169 -0.61 1.88 -9.72
N ILE A 170 0.54 1.28 -9.38
CA ILE A 170 1.04 0.10 -10.10
C ILE A 170 0.14 -1.12 -9.92
N LEU A 171 -0.40 -1.34 -8.71
CA LEU A 171 -1.34 -2.44 -8.46
C LEU A 171 -2.66 -2.22 -9.19
N GLN A 172 -3.19 -1.00 -9.18
CA GLN A 172 -4.41 -0.67 -9.94
C GLN A 172 -4.22 -0.93 -11.44
N GLU A 173 -3.10 -0.49 -12.00
CA GLU A 173 -2.77 -0.72 -13.41
C GLU A 173 -2.60 -2.21 -13.73
N ALA A 174 -1.94 -2.96 -12.84
CA ALA A 174 -1.80 -4.41 -12.98
C ALA A 174 -3.16 -5.12 -12.97
N CYS A 175 -4.10 -4.70 -12.12
CA CYS A 175 -5.49 -5.20 -12.11
C CYS A 175 -6.19 -4.92 -13.44
N THR A 176 -6.09 -3.69 -13.96
CA THR A 176 -6.69 -3.29 -15.25
C THR A 176 -6.17 -4.18 -16.39
N HIS A 177 -4.85 -4.41 -16.45
CA HIS A 177 -4.26 -5.30 -17.45
C HIS A 177 -4.66 -6.77 -17.31
N ALA A 178 -4.94 -7.20 -16.09
CA ALA A 178 -5.43 -8.55 -15.80
C ALA A 178 -6.96 -8.70 -16.01
N GLY A 179 -7.67 -7.63 -16.34
CA GLY A 179 -9.13 -7.62 -16.47
C GLY A 179 -9.87 -7.73 -15.15
N VAL A 180 -9.22 -7.35 -14.04
CA VAL A 180 -9.83 -7.32 -12.70
C VAL A 180 -10.28 -5.88 -12.42
N PRO A 181 -11.56 -5.64 -12.13
CA PRO A 181 -12.05 -4.31 -11.75
C PRO A 181 -11.27 -3.74 -10.56
N ALA A 182 -10.78 -2.51 -10.68
CA ALA A 182 -9.95 -1.91 -9.63
C ALA A 182 -10.30 -0.44 -9.41
N VAL A 183 -10.31 -0.06 -8.13
CA VAL A 183 -10.56 1.31 -7.65
C VAL A 183 -9.46 1.68 -6.67
N SER A 184 -8.95 2.90 -6.73
CA SER A 184 -8.17 3.48 -5.64
C SER A 184 -8.95 4.58 -4.94
N LEU A 185 -8.93 4.57 -3.59
CA LEU A 185 -9.50 5.62 -2.75
C LEU A 185 -8.37 6.41 -2.11
N TRP A 186 -8.39 7.73 -2.25
CA TRP A 186 -7.34 8.61 -1.80
C TRP A 186 -7.85 9.65 -0.82
N ALA A 187 -7.34 9.63 0.41
CA ALA A 187 -7.62 10.67 1.40
C ALA A 187 -6.58 11.78 1.33
N ALA A 188 -7.03 13.03 1.36
CA ALA A 188 -6.15 14.19 1.46
C ALA A 188 -5.87 14.53 2.92
N VAL A 189 -4.60 14.43 3.34
CA VAL A 189 -4.11 14.73 4.69
C VAL A 189 -3.48 16.12 4.70
N PRO A 190 -3.80 17.02 5.66
CA PRO A 190 -3.17 18.32 5.74
C PRO A 190 -1.66 18.20 5.90
N HIS A 191 -0.90 18.84 5.01
CA HIS A 191 0.57 18.70 5.03
C HIS A 191 1.23 19.33 6.26
N TYR A 192 0.60 20.32 6.92
CA TYR A 192 1.12 20.95 8.14
C TYR A 192 0.96 20.07 9.39
N VAL A 193 0.18 18.98 9.33
CA VAL A 193 0.02 17.97 10.39
C VAL A 193 0.16 16.56 9.82
N SER A 194 1.27 16.32 9.13
CA SER A 194 1.55 15.06 8.43
C SER A 194 1.98 13.91 9.34
N GLN A 195 2.22 14.17 10.63
CA GLN A 195 2.66 13.13 11.58
C GLN A 195 1.56 12.10 11.83
N PRO A 196 1.90 10.79 11.80
CA PRO A 196 0.96 9.73 12.13
C PRO A 196 0.67 9.71 13.66
N PRO A 197 -0.50 9.21 14.07
CA PRO A 197 -1.62 8.78 13.22
C PRO A 197 -2.55 9.92 12.81
N ASN A 198 -3.28 9.73 11.68
CA ASN A 198 -4.38 10.62 11.33
C ASN A 198 -5.73 9.87 11.35
N PRO A 199 -6.38 9.73 12.51
CA PRO A 199 -7.63 8.98 12.63
C PRO A 199 -8.79 9.63 11.87
N LYS A 200 -8.73 10.95 11.61
CA LYS A 200 -9.76 11.64 10.82
C LYS A 200 -9.73 11.22 9.35
N ALA A 201 -8.53 11.08 8.77
CA ALA A 201 -8.37 10.59 7.40
C ALA A 201 -8.70 9.09 7.30
N THR A 202 -8.31 8.29 8.30
CA THR A 202 -8.70 6.88 8.41
C THR A 202 -10.22 6.72 8.42
N LEU A 203 -10.92 7.50 9.23
CA LEU A 203 -12.39 7.49 9.30
C LEU A 203 -13.02 7.87 7.97
N ALA A 204 -12.48 8.87 7.27
CA ALA A 204 -12.98 9.28 5.97
C ALA A 204 -12.83 8.19 4.90
N LEU A 205 -11.67 7.49 4.88
CA LEU A 205 -11.46 6.33 3.99
C LEU A 205 -12.46 5.21 4.27
N LEU A 206 -12.69 4.87 5.54
CA LEU A 206 -13.64 3.83 5.91
C LEU A 206 -15.08 4.19 5.53
N ASN A 207 -15.49 5.44 5.74
CA ASN A 207 -16.82 5.92 5.32
C ASN A 207 -16.97 5.81 3.79
N ARG A 208 -15.96 6.23 3.02
CA ARG A 208 -16.01 6.12 1.55
C ARG A 208 -16.02 4.66 1.08
N LEU A 209 -15.28 3.79 1.76
CA LEU A 209 -15.28 2.34 1.49
C LEU A 209 -16.65 1.71 1.82
N GLU A 210 -17.27 2.12 2.93
CA GLU A 210 -18.63 1.71 3.30
C GLU A 210 -19.63 2.06 2.20
N ASP A 211 -19.59 3.30 1.70
CA ASP A 211 -20.44 3.77 0.61
C ASP A 211 -20.18 2.99 -0.69
N LEU A 212 -18.90 2.80 -1.04
CA LEU A 212 -18.50 2.11 -2.27
C LEU A 212 -18.97 0.66 -2.30
N LEU A 213 -18.84 -0.06 -1.19
CA LEU A 213 -19.14 -1.48 -1.11
C LEU A 213 -20.56 -1.79 -0.61
N GLY A 214 -21.29 -0.77 -0.16
CA GLY A 214 -22.62 -0.95 0.43
C GLY A 214 -22.61 -1.80 1.70
N LEU A 215 -21.51 -1.72 2.46
CA LEU A 215 -21.32 -2.43 3.73
C LEU A 215 -21.61 -1.50 4.90
N ARG A 216 -21.81 -2.08 6.10
CA ARG A 216 -21.73 -1.35 7.35
C ARG A 216 -20.46 -1.71 8.09
N ILE A 217 -19.56 -0.74 8.24
CA ILE A 217 -18.28 -0.92 8.92
C ILE A 217 -18.41 -0.50 10.39
N PRO A 218 -18.14 -1.40 11.36
CA PRO A 218 -18.09 -1.01 12.77
C PRO A 218 -16.93 -0.04 13.01
N LEU A 219 -17.23 1.17 13.42
CA LEU A 219 -16.20 2.23 13.57
C LEU A 219 -15.55 2.26 14.95
N GLY A 220 -16.15 1.57 15.96
CA GLY A 220 -15.62 1.53 17.32
C GLY A 220 -15.36 2.94 17.90
N GLU A 221 -14.19 3.14 18.48
CA GLU A 221 -13.77 4.42 19.08
C GLU A 221 -13.22 5.42 18.04
N LEU A 222 -13.03 5.01 16.80
CA LEU A 222 -12.39 5.84 15.76
C LEU A 222 -13.05 7.22 15.54
N PRO A 223 -14.39 7.40 15.62
CA PRO A 223 -14.99 8.73 15.54
C PRO A 223 -14.62 9.64 16.71
N GLU A 224 -14.35 9.07 17.89
CA GLU A 224 -13.91 9.82 19.08
C GLU A 224 -12.43 10.19 18.97
N ASP A 225 -11.61 9.26 18.50
CA ASP A 225 -10.19 9.50 18.20
C ASP A 225 -10.02 10.59 17.13
N ALA A 226 -10.85 10.58 16.09
CA ALA A 226 -10.83 11.61 15.05
C ALA A 226 -11.17 13.00 15.59
N ARG A 227 -12.14 13.09 16.51
CA ARG A 227 -12.49 14.34 17.19
C ARG A 227 -11.38 14.82 18.13
N ALA A 228 -10.81 13.92 18.93
CA ALA A 228 -9.71 14.21 19.82
C ALA A 228 -8.47 14.71 19.05
N TRP A 229 -8.15 14.06 17.95
CA TRP A 229 -7.10 14.49 17.04
C TRP A 229 -7.33 15.90 16.49
N GLN A 230 -8.55 16.20 16.02
CA GLN A 230 -8.90 17.52 15.52
C GLN A 230 -8.72 18.60 16.59
N VAL A 231 -9.21 18.37 17.81
CA VAL A 231 -9.03 19.30 18.92
C VAL A 231 -7.54 19.53 19.24
N GLY A 232 -6.72 18.48 19.20
CA GLY A 232 -5.27 18.61 19.39
C GLY A 232 -4.61 19.45 18.29
N VAL A 233 -5.03 19.30 17.04
CA VAL A 233 -4.52 20.09 15.91
C VAL A 233 -5.02 21.54 15.99
N ASP A 234 -6.28 21.78 16.39
CA ASP A 234 -6.81 23.13 16.64
C ASP A 234 -5.94 23.89 17.65
N GLN A 235 -5.52 23.22 18.73
CA GLN A 235 -4.64 23.82 19.74
C GLN A 235 -3.25 24.15 19.18
N LEU A 236 -2.63 23.21 18.46
CA LEU A 236 -1.32 23.42 17.82
C LEU A 236 -1.36 24.57 16.80
N ALA A 237 -2.42 24.63 16.00
CA ALA A 237 -2.60 25.72 15.03
C ALA A 237 -2.81 27.08 15.70
N ALA A 238 -3.47 27.12 16.87
CA ALA A 238 -3.68 28.35 17.63
C ALA A 238 -2.41 28.89 18.30
N GLU A 239 -1.41 28.04 18.57
CA GLU A 239 -0.12 28.43 19.16
C GLU A 239 0.84 29.09 18.15
N ASP A 240 0.62 28.85 16.85
CA ASP A 240 1.44 29.38 15.76
C ASP A 240 0.57 30.25 14.82
N SER A 241 0.83 31.57 14.83
CA SER A 241 0.05 32.52 14.02
C SER A 241 0.19 32.31 12.52
N GLU A 242 1.34 31.82 12.03
CA GLU A 242 1.56 31.55 10.61
C GLU A 242 0.72 30.32 10.17
N VAL A 243 0.65 29.30 11.02
CA VAL A 243 -0.19 28.13 10.80
C VAL A 243 -1.67 28.52 10.86
N ALA A 244 -2.07 29.37 11.83
CA ALA A 244 -3.45 29.84 11.95
C ALA A 244 -3.92 30.62 10.70
N GLU A 245 -3.11 31.55 10.20
CA GLU A 245 -3.42 32.30 8.97
C GLU A 245 -3.48 31.36 7.75
N TYR A 246 -2.59 30.38 7.69
CA TYR A 246 -2.59 29.40 6.61
C TYR A 246 -3.84 28.53 6.62
N VAL A 247 -4.24 28.04 7.80
CA VAL A 247 -5.49 27.27 7.96
C VAL A 247 -6.70 28.12 7.52
N GLN A 248 -6.78 29.39 7.92
CA GLN A 248 -7.85 30.30 7.50
C GLN A 248 -7.88 30.46 5.98
N THR A 249 -6.74 30.63 5.34
CA THR A 249 -6.64 30.71 3.87
C THR A 249 -7.17 29.44 3.18
N LEU A 250 -6.85 28.26 3.75
CA LEU A 250 -7.35 26.99 3.24
C LEU A 250 -8.86 26.84 3.44
N GLU A 251 -9.39 27.31 4.57
CA GLU A 251 -10.83 27.33 4.84
C GLU A 251 -11.59 28.21 3.86
N GLU A 252 -11.11 29.44 3.65
CA GLU A 252 -11.70 30.38 2.70
C GLU A 252 -11.66 29.83 1.25
N ALA A 253 -10.54 29.23 0.87
CA ALA A 253 -10.42 28.57 -0.42
C ALA A 253 -11.38 27.40 -0.57
N ARG A 254 -11.59 26.63 0.49
CA ARG A 254 -12.52 25.51 0.51
C ARG A 254 -13.98 25.94 0.50
N ASP A 255 -14.31 26.94 1.27
CA ASP A 255 -15.69 27.42 1.43
C ASP A 255 -16.16 28.25 0.21
N THR A 256 -15.23 28.86 -0.54
CA THR A 256 -15.52 29.64 -1.75
C THR A 256 -15.46 28.86 -3.05
N ALA A 257 -14.67 27.80 -3.07
CA ALA A 257 -14.66 26.86 -4.17
C ALA A 257 -15.73 25.81 -3.89
N GLU A 258 -16.69 25.61 -4.82
CA GLU A 258 -17.14 24.25 -5.11
C GLU A 258 -15.89 23.52 -5.55
N LEU A 259 -15.10 23.03 -4.55
CA LEU A 259 -13.83 22.43 -4.84
C LEU A 259 -14.08 21.22 -5.72
N PRO A 260 -13.42 21.13 -6.87
CA PRO A 260 -13.28 19.83 -7.48
C PRO A 260 -12.67 18.94 -6.39
N GLU A 261 -13.39 17.92 -6.00
CA GLU A 261 -12.87 16.78 -5.20
C GLU A 261 -11.47 16.47 -5.68
N ALA A 262 -10.57 16.02 -4.82
CA ALA A 262 -9.16 15.86 -5.14
C ALA A 262 -8.98 15.14 -6.48
N SER A 263 -8.87 15.93 -7.55
CA SER A 263 -8.75 15.40 -8.91
C SER A 263 -7.37 14.75 -9.09
N GLY A 264 -7.23 13.87 -10.09
CA GLY A 264 -5.93 13.31 -10.44
C GLY A 264 -4.83 14.37 -10.60
N GLU A 265 -5.20 15.60 -11.02
CA GLU A 265 -4.29 16.75 -11.10
C GLU A 265 -3.85 17.29 -9.73
N ALA A 266 -4.73 17.25 -8.72
CA ALA A 266 -4.37 17.63 -7.36
C ALA A 266 -3.39 16.60 -6.75
N ILE A 267 -3.62 15.32 -7.01
CA ILE A 267 -2.70 14.23 -6.66
C ILE A 267 -1.34 14.46 -7.33
N ALA A 268 -1.32 14.74 -8.64
CA ALA A 268 -0.10 15.01 -9.40
C ALA A 268 0.71 16.16 -8.83
N ARG A 269 0.04 17.30 -8.55
CA ARG A 269 0.69 18.50 -8.00
C ARG A 269 1.30 18.26 -6.63
N GLU A 270 0.65 17.47 -5.79
CA GLU A 270 1.17 17.16 -4.46
C GLU A 270 2.36 16.20 -4.53
N PHE A 271 2.33 15.22 -5.42
CA PHE A 271 3.47 14.37 -5.72
C PHE A 271 4.70 15.16 -6.18
N GLU A 272 4.53 16.09 -7.11
CA GLU A 272 5.61 16.97 -7.55
C GLU A 272 6.15 17.82 -6.40
N ARG A 273 5.28 18.34 -5.54
CA ARG A 273 5.65 19.16 -4.38
C ARG A 273 6.42 18.36 -3.34
N TYR A 274 6.01 17.13 -3.07
CA TYR A 274 6.70 16.22 -2.18
C TYR A 274 8.11 15.88 -2.68
N LEU A 275 8.25 15.55 -3.97
CA LEU A 275 9.55 15.26 -4.57
C LEU A 275 10.50 16.47 -4.51
N ARG A 276 10.01 17.68 -4.76
CA ARG A 276 10.82 18.90 -4.65
C ARG A 276 11.32 19.20 -3.24
N ARG A 277 10.56 18.81 -2.21
CA ARG A 277 10.96 19.02 -0.79
C ARG A 277 11.97 17.99 -0.30
N ARG A 278 11.97 16.80 -0.85
CA ARG A 278 12.86 15.70 -0.44
C ARG A 278 14.25 15.78 -1.10
N ASP A 279 14.40 16.51 -2.19
CA ASP A 279 15.65 16.67 -2.92
C ASP A 279 16.08 18.15 -2.99
N PRO A 280 16.80 18.68 -1.98
CA PRO A 280 17.37 20.04 -2.02
C PRO A 280 18.64 20.13 -2.88
N GLY A 281 18.92 19.16 -3.73
CA GLY A 281 20.05 19.16 -4.66
C GLY A 281 19.82 20.10 -5.86
N PRO A 282 20.89 20.69 -6.46
CA PRO A 282 20.74 21.60 -7.59
C PRO A 282 20.12 20.90 -8.78
N ALA A 283 19.02 21.46 -9.26
CA ALA A 283 18.29 20.99 -10.42
C ALA A 283 19.20 20.89 -11.65
N GLN A 284 19.51 19.65 -12.08
CA GLN A 284 19.94 19.42 -13.45
C GLN A 284 18.71 19.27 -14.33
N PRO A 285 18.64 19.95 -15.47
CA PRO A 285 17.54 19.78 -16.40
C PRO A 285 17.53 18.34 -16.92
N PRO A 286 16.36 17.69 -17.03
CA PRO A 286 16.26 16.37 -17.63
C PRO A 286 16.68 16.46 -19.10
N GLY A 287 17.81 15.85 -19.43
CA GLY A 287 18.19 15.59 -20.80
C GLY A 287 17.14 14.67 -21.42
N GLY A 288 16.48 15.17 -22.47
CA GLY A 288 15.49 14.39 -23.19
C GLY A 288 16.14 13.16 -23.82
N HIS A 289 15.77 12.02 -23.32
CA HIS A 289 15.82 10.76 -24.06
C HIS A 289 14.37 10.32 -24.25
N ALA A 290 13.92 10.45 -25.50
CA ALA A 290 12.76 9.75 -25.97
C ALA A 290 13.02 8.24 -25.76
N THR A 291 12.40 7.65 -24.75
CA THR A 291 12.32 6.21 -24.63
C THR A 291 11.11 5.76 -25.42
N GLU A 292 11.41 4.97 -26.45
CA GLU A 292 10.43 4.18 -27.20
C GLU A 292 9.46 3.49 -26.25
N SER A 293 8.19 3.48 -26.66
CA SER A 293 7.09 2.78 -26.02
C SER A 293 7.52 1.36 -25.61
N GLY A 294 7.79 1.17 -24.34
CA GLY A 294 8.13 -0.13 -23.78
C GLY A 294 6.94 -1.06 -23.94
N ASP A 295 7.16 -2.09 -24.71
CA ASP A 295 6.26 -3.20 -24.98
C ASP A 295 5.66 -3.75 -23.66
N ALA A 296 4.33 -3.76 -23.57
CA ALA A 296 3.57 -4.31 -22.45
C ALA A 296 3.67 -5.84 -22.32
N SER A 297 4.75 -6.44 -22.85
CA SER A 297 4.98 -7.89 -22.89
C SER A 297 5.14 -8.56 -21.53
N TYR A 298 5.40 -7.78 -20.47
CA TYR A 298 5.68 -8.32 -19.14
C TYR A 298 4.45 -8.81 -18.34
N LEU A 299 3.25 -8.45 -18.79
CA LEU A 299 2.01 -8.95 -18.17
C LEU A 299 1.42 -10.19 -18.87
N ARG A 300 1.97 -10.57 -20.03
CA ARG A 300 1.47 -11.73 -20.78
C ARG A 300 1.91 -13.08 -20.22
N ASP A 301 2.95 -13.12 -19.38
CA ASP A 301 3.46 -14.39 -18.83
C ASP A 301 2.67 -14.92 -17.62
N ALA A 302 1.80 -14.11 -17.02
CA ALA A 302 0.99 -14.53 -15.87
C ALA A 302 -0.19 -15.45 -16.27
N SER A 303 -0.59 -15.48 -17.56
CA SER A 303 -1.73 -16.27 -18.04
C SER A 303 -1.34 -17.62 -18.67
N SER A 304 -0.06 -17.88 -18.90
CA SER A 304 0.42 -19.15 -19.43
C SER A 304 1.14 -19.93 -18.33
N GLY A 305 0.46 -20.87 -17.70
CA GLY A 305 1.02 -21.83 -16.74
C GLY A 305 2.13 -22.69 -17.35
N ARG A 306 3.30 -22.10 -17.55
CA ARG A 306 4.52 -22.83 -17.88
C ARG A 306 5.46 -22.80 -16.67
N THR A 307 5.39 -23.88 -15.91
CA THR A 307 6.45 -24.27 -14.98
C THR A 307 7.79 -24.26 -15.70
N ARG A 308 8.68 -23.40 -15.26
CA ARG A 308 10.06 -23.34 -15.71
C ARG A 308 10.75 -24.65 -15.29
N PRO A 309 11.35 -25.43 -16.22
CA PRO A 309 12.09 -26.62 -15.83
C PRO A 309 13.29 -26.25 -14.96
N PRO A 310 13.66 -27.08 -13.97
CA PRO A 310 14.79 -26.82 -13.09
C PRO A 310 16.07 -26.72 -13.92
N ARG A 311 16.90 -25.75 -13.59
CA ARG A 311 18.20 -25.48 -14.20
C ARG A 311 19.11 -26.70 -13.97
N PRO A 312 19.72 -27.31 -15.00
CA PRO A 312 20.61 -28.44 -14.81
C PRO A 312 21.83 -28.00 -14.01
N LEU A 313 22.16 -28.76 -12.98
CA LEU A 313 23.40 -28.64 -12.23
C LEU A 313 24.58 -28.86 -13.18
N ARG A 314 25.54 -27.94 -13.18
CA ARG A 314 26.82 -28.12 -13.89
C ARG A 314 27.55 -29.32 -13.31
N PRO A 315 28.10 -30.22 -14.15
CA PRO A 315 28.96 -31.27 -13.65
C PRO A 315 30.28 -30.68 -13.15
N GLU A 316 30.68 -31.03 -11.94
CA GLU A 316 31.99 -30.78 -11.43
C GLU A 316 33.00 -31.62 -12.23
N THR A 317 33.83 -30.96 -13.04
CA THR A 317 35.00 -31.61 -13.64
C THR A 317 36.07 -31.75 -12.57
N GLY A 318 36.19 -32.95 -12.05
CA GLY A 318 37.33 -33.34 -11.26
C GLY A 318 38.62 -33.37 -12.11
N GLN A 319 39.62 -32.60 -11.68
CA GLN A 319 40.99 -32.85 -12.09
C GLN A 319 41.83 -33.10 -10.83
N GLY A 320 42.23 -34.34 -10.67
CA GLY A 320 43.14 -34.80 -9.68
C GLY A 320 44.56 -34.24 -9.87
N ARG A 321 45.27 -34.08 -8.79
CA ARG A 321 46.73 -33.96 -8.75
C ARG A 321 47.29 -34.85 -7.67
N PRO A 322 48.38 -35.57 -7.96
CA PRO A 322 48.99 -36.44 -7.00
C PRO A 322 50.17 -35.80 -6.23
N GLY A 323 50.35 -36.25 -5.00
CA GLY A 323 51.61 -36.53 -4.39
C GLY A 323 52.42 -35.40 -3.75
N GLY A 324 52.66 -35.54 -2.45
CA GLY A 324 53.71 -34.81 -1.74
C GLY A 324 53.70 -35.19 -0.27
N ALA A 325 54.63 -36.09 0.12
CA ALA A 325 54.82 -36.71 1.42
C ALA A 325 55.17 -35.72 2.56
N GLY A 326 54.83 -36.12 3.80
CA GLY A 326 55.01 -35.53 5.10
C GLY A 326 56.44 -35.09 5.50
N PRO A 327 56.72 -34.83 6.80
CA PRO A 327 56.39 -35.65 7.97
C PRO A 327 56.04 -34.88 9.29
N ALA A 328 55.46 -35.70 10.22
CA ALA A 328 55.65 -35.78 11.66
C ALA A 328 55.64 -34.55 12.60
N ARG A 329 54.81 -34.72 13.61
CA ARG A 329 54.67 -34.17 14.96
C ARG A 329 55.97 -33.93 15.76
N PRO A 330 55.98 -33.17 16.89
CA PRO A 330 55.34 -33.64 18.10
C PRO A 330 54.59 -32.60 18.99
N ALA A 331 53.96 -33.16 20.00
CA ALA A 331 53.19 -32.53 21.07
C ALA A 331 54.11 -31.96 22.17
N SER A 332 53.57 -30.99 22.96
CA SER A 332 53.60 -30.95 24.44
C SER A 332 53.07 -29.59 24.94
N ASP A 333 52.08 -29.65 25.78
CA ASP A 333 51.97 -29.17 27.18
C ASP A 333 52.40 -27.71 27.43
N ASP A 334 51.41 -26.86 27.73
CA ASP A 334 51.00 -26.28 29.04
C ASP A 334 49.67 -25.55 28.93
#